data_ef6052079cdf5f2dd3f3f6a33db23727
#
_entry.id   ef6052079cdf5f2dd3f3f6a33db23727
#
_cell.length_a   1.000
_cell.length_b   1.000
_cell.length_c   1.000
_cell.angle_alpha   90.00
_cell.angle_beta   90.00
_cell.angle_gamma   90.00
#
_symmetry.space_group_name_H-M   'P 1'
#
loop_
_entity.id
_entity.type
_entity.pdbx_description
1 polymer ?
#
loop_
_entity_poly.entity_id
_entity_poly.type
_entity_poly.pdbx_seq_one_letter_code
_entity_poly.pdbx_strand_id
1 'polypeptide(L)'
;MASCGTKVIVATYSVFLCLRACEQVRTYVCQPQFDVMMLGTHAGLLTGTEGASHIAVEDLSIMRAIPNLTIIEPSDAVSARIMAREAIK
;
A
#
# COMPACT_ATOMS: atom_id res chain seq x y z
N MET A 1 5.21 9.85 -14.04
CA MET A 1 4.37 8.89 -14.82
C MET A 1 2.90 9.07 -14.45
N ALA A 2 2.50 8.88 -13.19
CA ALA A 2 1.10 9.07 -12.79
C ALA A 2 0.56 10.47 -13.11
N SER A 3 1.35 11.52 -12.92
CA SER A 3 1.00 12.90 -13.27
C SER A 3 0.74 13.12 -14.77
N CYS A 4 1.16 12.19 -15.61
CA CYS A 4 0.92 12.21 -17.06
C CYS A 4 -0.20 11.25 -17.48
N GLY A 5 -1.02 10.78 -16.53
CA GLY A 5 -2.14 9.87 -16.80
C GLY A 5 -1.74 8.39 -16.97
N THR A 6 -0.49 8.02 -16.67
CA THR A 6 -0.07 6.61 -16.71
C THR A 6 -0.46 5.94 -15.40
N LYS A 7 -1.17 4.82 -15.46
CA LYS A 7 -1.43 3.99 -14.29
C LYS A 7 -0.12 3.39 -13.79
N VAL A 8 0.16 3.56 -12.51
CA VAL A 8 1.42 3.16 -11.88
C VAL A 8 1.14 2.11 -10.80
N ILE A 9 1.94 1.06 -10.78
CA ILE A 9 1.91 0.05 -9.71
C ILE A 9 3.27 0.07 -9.01
N VAL A 10 3.23 0.20 -7.69
CA VAL A 10 4.42 0.18 -6.82
C VAL A 10 4.28 -0.97 -5.83
N ALA A 11 5.34 -1.75 -5.63
CA ALA A 11 5.33 -2.85 -4.68
C ALA A 11 6.53 -2.73 -3.72
N THR A 12 6.26 -2.87 -2.43
CA THR A 12 7.29 -2.89 -1.38
C THR A 12 6.73 -3.55 -0.11
N TYR A 13 7.54 -3.73 0.91
CA TYR A 13 7.05 -4.17 2.22
C TYR A 13 6.09 -3.14 2.82
N SER A 14 5.02 -3.62 3.44
CA SER A 14 3.99 -2.77 4.04
C SER A 14 4.58 -1.77 5.05
N VAL A 15 5.50 -2.22 5.91
CA VAL A 15 6.18 -1.36 6.89
C VAL A 15 6.90 -0.17 6.25
N PHE A 16 7.54 -0.36 5.10
CA PHE A 16 8.26 0.72 4.43
C PHE A 16 7.31 1.67 3.67
N LEU A 17 6.22 1.12 3.16
CA LEU A 17 5.17 1.93 2.54
C LEU A 17 4.49 2.84 3.56
N CYS A 18 4.11 2.29 4.72
CA CYS A 18 3.33 3.01 5.71
C CYS A 18 4.17 3.90 6.64
N LEU A 19 5.42 3.56 6.92
CA LEU A 19 6.28 4.36 7.81
C LEU A 19 7.24 5.25 7.03
N ARG A 20 8.08 4.65 6.18
CA ARG A 20 9.14 5.38 5.49
C ARG A 20 8.62 6.30 4.41
N ALA A 21 7.65 5.83 3.62
CA ALA A 21 7.08 6.59 2.51
C ALA A 21 5.77 7.32 2.85
N CYS A 22 5.35 7.33 4.10
CA CYS A 22 4.05 7.87 4.53
C CYS A 22 3.80 9.30 4.03
N GLU A 23 4.77 10.18 4.22
CA GLU A 23 4.65 11.58 3.79
C GLU A 23 4.56 11.69 2.26
N GLN A 24 5.38 10.95 1.54
CA GLN A 24 5.38 10.94 0.07
C GLN A 24 4.06 10.40 -0.48
N VAL A 25 3.52 9.34 0.12
CA VAL A 25 2.20 8.80 -0.24
C VAL A 25 1.12 9.86 -0.02
N ARG A 26 1.11 10.48 1.16
CA ARG A 26 0.12 11.52 1.49
C ARG A 26 0.20 12.71 0.54
N THR A 27 1.39 13.27 0.34
CA THR A 27 1.57 14.56 -0.32
C THR A 27 1.66 14.43 -1.84
N TYR A 28 2.30 13.38 -2.35
CA TYR A 28 2.57 13.26 -3.79
C TYR A 28 1.70 12.24 -4.52
N VAL A 29 0.91 11.45 -3.80
CA VAL A 29 -0.02 10.49 -4.40
C VAL A 29 -1.46 10.84 -4.05
N CYS A 30 -1.78 10.91 -2.76
CA CYS A 30 -3.17 11.05 -2.30
C CYS A 30 -3.69 12.48 -2.43
N GLN A 31 -2.88 13.49 -2.12
CA GLN A 31 -3.30 14.89 -2.23
C GLN A 31 -3.65 15.29 -3.67
N PRO A 32 -2.81 15.00 -4.69
CA PRO A 32 -3.16 15.26 -6.09
C PRO A 32 -4.09 14.19 -6.70
N GLN A 33 -4.47 13.17 -5.95
CA GLN A 33 -5.34 12.06 -6.38
C GLN A 33 -4.82 11.34 -7.63
N PHE A 34 -3.53 11.04 -7.66
CA PHE A 34 -2.95 10.27 -8.76
C PHE A 34 -3.37 8.80 -8.70
N ASP A 35 -3.62 8.21 -9.87
CA ASP A 35 -3.94 6.78 -10.01
C ASP A 35 -2.68 5.94 -9.83
N VAL A 36 -2.39 5.61 -8.57
CA VAL A 36 -1.26 4.78 -8.18
C VAL A 36 -1.76 3.63 -7.31
N MET A 37 -1.59 2.41 -7.78
CA MET A 37 -1.82 1.20 -6.99
C MET A 37 -0.56 0.87 -6.19
N MET A 38 -0.69 0.78 -4.88
CA MET A 38 0.40 0.44 -3.98
C MET A 38 0.17 -0.95 -3.38
N LEU A 39 1.11 -1.85 -3.59
CA LEU A 39 1.08 -3.22 -3.05
C LEU A 39 2.02 -3.31 -1.85
N GLY A 40 1.45 -3.28 -0.65
CA GLY A 40 2.15 -3.57 0.59
C GLY A 40 2.24 -5.08 0.81
N THR A 41 3.44 -5.62 0.80
CA THR A 41 3.68 -7.04 1.08
C THR A 41 4.13 -7.25 2.53
N HIS A 42 4.11 -8.47 3.02
CA HIS A 42 4.62 -8.86 4.36
C HIS A 42 3.99 -8.05 5.50
N ALA A 43 2.68 -7.79 5.43
CA ALA A 43 1.94 -7.19 6.54
C ALA A 43 1.81 -8.18 7.72
N GLY A 44 1.65 -7.64 8.93
CA GLY A 44 1.50 -8.43 10.14
C GLY A 44 2.82 -8.96 10.68
N LEU A 45 2.75 -10.09 11.41
CA LEU A 45 3.85 -10.62 12.23
C LEU A 45 4.72 -11.66 11.51
N LEU A 46 4.30 -12.17 10.36
CA LEU A 46 4.92 -13.33 9.71
C LEU A 46 5.98 -12.95 8.65
N THR A 47 6.81 -11.98 8.94
CA THR A 47 7.88 -11.55 8.02
C THR A 47 9.11 -12.47 8.01
N GLY A 48 9.14 -13.47 8.88
CA GLY A 48 10.23 -14.46 8.94
C GLY A 48 11.51 -13.91 9.56
N THR A 49 12.64 -14.17 8.92
CA THR A 49 13.97 -13.91 9.48
C THR A 49 14.39 -12.43 9.49
N GLU A 50 13.68 -11.56 8.79
CA GLU A 50 13.98 -10.12 8.76
C GLU A 50 13.74 -9.42 10.09
N GLY A 51 12.92 -10.00 10.96
CA GLY A 51 12.70 -9.54 12.32
C GLY A 51 11.84 -8.26 12.44
N ALA A 52 11.92 -7.64 13.61
CA ALA A 52 11.03 -6.56 14.02
C ALA A 52 11.04 -5.33 13.09
N SER A 53 12.15 -5.04 12.43
CA SER A 53 12.25 -3.90 11.51
C SER A 53 11.40 -4.05 10.23
N HIS A 54 10.93 -5.26 9.95
CA HIS A 54 10.12 -5.57 8.77
C HIS A 54 8.68 -5.97 9.13
N ILE A 55 8.35 -6.01 10.41
CA ILE A 55 6.99 -6.29 10.91
C ILE A 55 6.14 -5.04 10.75
N ALA A 56 4.96 -5.17 10.16
CA ALA A 56 3.99 -4.10 10.00
C ALA A 56 2.71 -4.44 10.78
N VAL A 57 2.51 -3.80 11.92
CA VAL A 57 1.31 -3.96 12.76
C VAL A 57 0.49 -2.67 12.85
N GLU A 58 1.08 -1.55 12.51
CA GLU A 58 0.51 -0.21 12.53
C GLU A 58 0.07 0.31 11.15
N ASP A 59 0.32 -0.44 10.09
CA ASP A 59 0.15 -0.03 8.70
C ASP A 59 -1.29 0.40 8.37
N LEU A 60 -2.28 -0.38 8.73
CA LEU A 60 -3.68 -0.02 8.52
C LEU A 60 -4.07 1.25 9.30
N SER A 61 -3.59 1.40 10.52
CA SER A 61 -3.89 2.58 11.35
C SER A 61 -3.35 3.86 10.72
N ILE A 62 -2.11 3.82 10.24
CA ILE A 62 -1.44 4.96 9.62
C ILE A 62 -2.10 5.29 8.28
N MET A 63 -2.28 4.30 7.42
CA MET A 63 -2.82 4.51 6.08
C MET A 63 -4.27 4.98 6.10
N ARG A 64 -5.09 4.51 7.05
CA ARG A 64 -6.48 4.98 7.20
C ARG A 64 -6.60 6.45 7.59
N ALA A 65 -5.56 7.05 8.14
CA ALA A 65 -5.54 8.48 8.46
C ALA A 65 -5.26 9.37 7.24
N ILE A 66 -4.85 8.80 6.10
CA ILE A 66 -4.52 9.56 4.88
C ILE A 66 -5.78 9.79 4.05
N PRO A 67 -6.18 11.03 3.78
CA PRO A 67 -7.32 11.33 2.92
C PRO A 67 -7.10 10.84 1.48
N ASN A 68 -8.20 10.52 0.80
CA ASN A 68 -8.21 10.07 -0.60
C ASN A 68 -7.49 8.73 -0.85
N LEU A 69 -7.21 7.97 0.19
CA LEU A 69 -6.61 6.64 0.07
C LEU A 69 -7.69 5.57 0.24
N THR A 70 -7.81 4.68 -0.74
CA THR A 70 -8.61 3.46 -0.63
C THR A 70 -7.71 2.32 -0.18
N ILE A 71 -8.11 1.60 0.86
CA ILE A 71 -7.35 0.47 1.40
C ILE A 71 -8.13 -0.81 1.16
N ILE A 72 -7.43 -1.82 0.66
CA ILE A 72 -7.98 -3.15 0.40
C ILE A 72 -7.11 -4.15 1.14
N GLU A 73 -7.71 -4.95 2.02
CA GLU A 73 -7.03 -5.98 2.80
C GLU A 73 -7.64 -7.35 2.47
N PRO A 74 -7.01 -8.11 1.56
CA PRO A 74 -7.50 -9.44 1.20
C PRO A 74 -7.21 -10.46 2.30
N SER A 75 -8.14 -11.37 2.55
CA SER A 75 -8.02 -12.41 3.57
C SER A 75 -7.29 -13.67 3.09
N ASP A 76 -7.19 -13.87 1.78
CA ASP A 76 -6.56 -15.04 1.17
C ASP A 76 -6.09 -14.77 -0.27
N ALA A 77 -5.41 -15.74 -0.87
CA ALA A 77 -4.86 -15.60 -2.22
C ALA A 77 -5.93 -15.45 -3.30
N VAL A 78 -7.13 -15.98 -3.08
CA VAL A 78 -8.24 -15.88 -4.05
C VAL A 78 -8.79 -14.47 -4.04
N SER A 79 -9.11 -13.94 -2.87
CA SER A 79 -9.57 -12.57 -2.69
C SER A 79 -8.52 -11.56 -3.15
N ALA A 80 -7.24 -11.78 -2.83
CA ALA A 80 -6.14 -10.93 -3.29
C ALA A 80 -6.10 -10.81 -4.82
N ARG A 81 -6.24 -11.95 -5.52
CA ARG A 81 -6.25 -11.97 -7.00
C ARG A 81 -7.43 -11.19 -7.57
N ILE A 82 -8.61 -11.37 -7.00
CA ILE A 82 -9.84 -10.69 -7.46
C ILE A 82 -9.72 -9.19 -7.21
N MET A 83 -9.38 -8.80 -5.99
CA MET A 83 -9.27 -7.40 -5.59
C MET A 83 -8.18 -6.65 -6.35
N ALA A 84 -7.02 -7.27 -6.58
CA ALA A 84 -5.95 -6.68 -7.38
C ALA A 84 -6.39 -6.42 -8.83
N ARG A 85 -7.13 -7.36 -9.43
CA ARG A 85 -7.68 -7.19 -10.79
C ARG A 85 -8.70 -6.06 -10.88
N GLU A 86 -9.54 -5.91 -9.86
CA GLU A 86 -10.51 -4.81 -9.83
C GLU A 86 -9.81 -3.46 -9.59
N ALA A 87 -8.82 -3.40 -8.73
CA ALA A 87 -8.08 -2.17 -8.44
C ALA A 87 -7.24 -1.65 -9.63
N ILE A 88 -6.92 -2.52 -10.59
CA ILE A 88 -6.16 -2.11 -11.80
C ILE A 88 -7.08 -1.50 -12.88
N LYS A 89 -8.39 -1.73 -12.83
CA LYS A 89 -9.34 -1.18 -13.82
C LYS A 89 -9.49 0.32 -13.68
#